data_3e08a86e4e9cba1049f0ae7ff916afaf
#
_entry.id   3e08a86e4e9cba1049f0ae7ff916afaf
#
_cell.length_a   1.000
_cell.length_b   1.000
_cell.length_c   1.000
_cell.angle_alpha   90.00
_cell.angle_beta   90.00
_cell.angle_gamma   90.00
#
_symmetry.space_group_name_H-M   'P 1'
#
loop_
_entity.id
_entity.type
_entity.pdbx_description
1 polymer ?
#
loop_
_entity_poly.entity_id
_entity_poly.type
_entity_poly.pdbx_seq_one_letter_code
_entity_poly.pdbx_strand_id
1 'polypeptide(L)'
;MGWTVLCVSKISPAQVTRNMILERAGYQIVAIDDPDEALRIFKTSAVHAVVFGDSVNGEQRFQLARTFKSLNAAVPIVALNSTGGSQLPSALVDEQLESLGDPHLLLEALKRMLPQDGHALAQSAADHDHARIAQHGNNPAKACSSSDHAGISAQISRKTSSKSAF
;
A
#
# COMPACT_ATOMS: atom_id res chain seq x y z
N MET A 1 1.87 -2.82 -15.03
CA MET A 1 3.13 -2.38 -14.39
C MET A 1 2.77 -1.53 -13.20
N GLY A 2 3.33 -1.84 -12.01
CA GLY A 2 3.02 -1.08 -10.79
C GLY A 2 3.84 0.19 -10.69
N TRP A 3 3.25 1.25 -10.10
CA TRP A 3 3.97 2.47 -9.78
C TRP A 3 4.90 2.28 -8.59
N THR A 4 6.17 2.61 -8.74
CA THR A 4 7.17 2.52 -7.66
C THR A 4 7.24 3.84 -6.89
N VAL A 5 6.99 3.78 -5.60
CA VAL A 5 7.04 4.91 -4.67
C VAL A 5 8.21 4.74 -3.72
N LEU A 6 9.12 5.69 -3.73
CA LEU A 6 10.27 5.73 -2.82
C LEU A 6 9.88 6.48 -1.54
N CYS A 7 9.82 5.76 -0.43
CA CYS A 7 9.53 6.33 0.89
C CYS A 7 10.82 6.53 1.67
N VAL A 8 11.19 7.77 1.94
CA VAL A 8 12.40 8.12 2.69
C VAL A 8 11.98 8.53 4.10
N SER A 9 12.13 7.63 5.05
CA SER A 9 11.86 7.88 6.47
C SER A 9 12.32 6.75 7.36
N LYS A 10 12.54 7.03 8.66
CA LYS A 10 12.79 5.98 9.66
C LYS A 10 11.56 5.11 9.83
N ILE A 11 11.78 3.83 10.01
CA ILE A 11 10.71 2.86 10.20
C ILE A 11 9.93 3.20 11.48
N SER A 12 8.63 3.35 11.35
CA SER A 12 7.68 3.59 12.44
C SER A 12 6.37 2.84 12.19
N PRO A 13 5.57 2.53 13.24
CA PRO A 13 4.29 1.86 13.05
C PRO A 13 3.36 2.62 12.09
N ALA A 14 3.33 3.94 12.16
CA ALA A 14 2.54 4.78 11.25
C ALA A 14 3.01 4.65 9.79
N GLN A 15 4.33 4.56 9.57
CA GLN A 15 4.87 4.34 8.23
C GLN A 15 4.51 2.96 7.70
N VAL A 16 4.64 1.92 8.52
CA VAL A 16 4.28 0.55 8.12
C VAL A 16 2.82 0.50 7.69
N THR A 17 1.92 1.11 8.45
CA THR A 17 0.49 1.19 8.11
C THR A 17 0.27 1.89 6.78
N ARG A 18 0.91 3.03 6.54
CA ARG A 18 0.82 3.76 5.27
C ARG A 18 1.33 2.94 4.09
N ASN A 19 2.48 2.29 4.26
CA ASN A 19 3.05 1.43 3.21
C ASN A 19 2.09 0.29 2.85
N MET A 20 1.49 -0.38 3.85
CA MET A 20 0.51 -1.45 3.61
C MET A 20 -0.73 -0.95 2.84
N ILE A 21 -1.20 0.26 3.11
CA ILE A 21 -2.34 0.85 2.38
C ILE A 21 -1.96 1.10 0.92
N LEU A 22 -0.78 1.66 0.67
CA LEU A 22 -0.28 1.92 -0.67
C LEU A 22 -0.02 0.62 -1.44
N GLU A 23 0.56 -0.39 -0.82
CA GLU A 23 0.78 -1.71 -1.42
C GLU A 23 -0.53 -2.39 -1.81
N ARG A 24 -1.56 -2.33 -0.94
CA ARG A 24 -2.91 -2.83 -1.24
C ARG A 24 -3.57 -2.08 -2.41
N ALA A 25 -3.21 -0.83 -2.61
CA ALA A 25 -3.66 -0.04 -3.75
C ALA A 25 -2.87 -0.30 -5.04
N GLY A 26 -1.87 -1.21 -5.02
CA GLY A 26 -1.11 -1.64 -6.19
C GLY A 26 0.20 -0.88 -6.41
N TYR A 27 0.64 -0.06 -5.46
CA TYR A 27 1.94 0.59 -5.52
C TYR A 27 3.05 -0.35 -5.05
N GLN A 28 4.21 -0.26 -5.68
CA GLN A 28 5.44 -0.89 -5.18
C GLN A 28 6.15 0.10 -4.26
N ILE A 29 6.32 -0.27 -3.00
CA ILE A 29 6.93 0.61 -2.00
C ILE A 29 8.37 0.20 -1.77
N VAL A 30 9.27 1.18 -1.89
CA VAL A 30 10.67 1.06 -1.51
C VAL A 30 10.90 2.00 -0.32
N ALA A 31 10.99 1.44 0.87
CA ALA A 31 11.16 2.18 2.12
C ALA A 31 12.64 2.19 2.52
N ILE A 32 13.20 3.39 2.65
CA ILE A 32 14.62 3.62 2.96
C ILE A 32 14.72 4.69 4.05
N ASP A 33 15.63 4.51 4.98
CA ASP A 33 15.93 5.49 6.03
C ASP A 33 17.26 6.24 5.81
N ASP A 34 18.09 5.73 4.91
CA ASP A 34 19.38 6.33 4.53
C ASP A 34 19.23 7.25 3.31
N PRO A 35 19.59 8.55 3.43
CA PRO A 35 19.56 9.51 2.33
C PRO A 35 20.41 9.15 1.12
N ASP A 36 21.61 8.59 1.34
CA ASP A 36 22.54 8.24 0.26
C ASP A 36 22.01 7.04 -0.52
N GLU A 37 21.48 6.06 0.18
CA GLU A 37 20.82 4.91 -0.43
C GLU A 37 19.56 5.32 -1.20
N ALA A 38 18.76 6.24 -0.67
CA ALA A 38 17.61 6.80 -1.37
C ALA A 38 18.01 7.46 -2.69
N LEU A 39 19.11 8.22 -2.69
CA LEU A 39 19.65 8.85 -3.89
C LEU A 39 20.16 7.80 -4.90
N ARG A 40 20.81 6.74 -4.42
CA ARG A 40 21.27 5.64 -5.26
C ARG A 40 20.11 4.94 -5.96
N ILE A 41 19.07 4.60 -5.21
CA ILE A 41 17.86 3.96 -5.75
C ILE A 41 17.17 4.87 -6.76
N PHE A 42 17.03 6.16 -6.46
CA PHE A 42 16.43 7.12 -7.37
C PHE A 42 17.16 7.20 -8.72
N LYS A 43 18.49 7.05 -8.73
CA LYS A 43 19.30 7.04 -9.96
C LYS A 43 19.28 5.73 -10.73
N THR A 44 19.11 4.59 -10.03
CA THR A 44 19.28 3.26 -10.62
C THR A 44 17.97 2.54 -10.90
N SER A 45 16.87 3.03 -10.33
CA SER A 45 15.55 2.39 -10.44
C SER A 45 14.52 3.38 -11.01
N ALA A 46 13.49 2.84 -11.64
CA ALA A 46 12.36 3.64 -12.11
C ALA A 46 11.47 4.05 -10.92
N VAL A 47 11.77 5.21 -10.34
CA VAL A 47 10.96 5.82 -9.27
C VAL A 47 9.93 6.75 -9.89
N HIS A 48 8.66 6.57 -9.52
CA HIS A 48 7.53 7.30 -10.08
C HIS A 48 6.99 8.37 -9.13
N ALA A 49 7.22 8.23 -7.82
CA ALA A 49 6.93 9.25 -6.80
C ALA A 49 7.88 9.11 -5.62
N VAL A 50 8.08 10.19 -4.88
CA VAL A 50 8.87 10.20 -3.64
C VAL A 50 8.00 10.70 -2.49
N VAL A 51 8.09 10.03 -1.34
CA VAL A 51 7.43 10.41 -0.10
C VAL A 51 8.47 10.60 0.99
N PHE A 52 8.58 11.81 1.50
CA PHE A 52 9.42 12.10 2.68
C PHE A 52 8.60 11.97 3.95
N GLY A 53 9.07 11.13 4.88
CA GLY A 53 8.51 11.06 6.23
C GLY A 53 8.97 12.22 7.12
N ASP A 54 8.26 12.44 8.19
CA ASP A 54 8.53 13.49 9.20
C ASP A 54 9.79 13.21 10.04
N SER A 55 10.25 11.97 10.06
CA SER A 55 11.46 11.55 10.79
C SER A 55 12.78 11.94 10.11
N VAL A 56 12.73 12.36 8.85
CA VAL A 56 13.90 12.87 8.13
C VAL A 56 14.12 14.35 8.49
N ASN A 57 15.34 14.71 8.85
CA ASN A 57 15.69 16.08 9.15
C ASN A 57 15.32 17.04 8.00
N GLY A 58 14.80 18.22 8.34
CA GLY A 58 14.38 19.23 7.35
C GLY A 58 15.45 19.61 6.36
N GLU A 59 16.70 19.78 6.79
CA GLU A 59 17.84 20.06 5.92
C GLU A 59 18.10 18.90 4.95
N GLN A 60 18.12 17.67 5.44
CA GLN A 60 18.29 16.49 4.58
C GLN A 60 17.16 16.36 3.56
N ARG A 61 15.91 16.57 4.00
CA ARG A 61 14.76 16.58 3.07
C ARG A 61 14.90 17.62 1.98
N PHE A 62 15.34 18.83 2.35
CA PHE A 62 15.56 19.91 1.40
C PHE A 62 16.63 19.55 0.37
N GLN A 63 17.78 19.04 0.80
CA GLN A 63 18.87 18.65 -0.08
C GLN A 63 18.47 17.51 -1.01
N LEU A 64 17.80 16.49 -0.49
CA LEU A 64 17.30 15.36 -1.29
C LEU A 64 16.24 15.82 -2.30
N ALA A 65 15.25 16.60 -1.87
CA ALA A 65 14.19 17.10 -2.76
C ALA A 65 14.78 17.93 -3.91
N ARG A 66 15.71 18.81 -3.60
CA ARG A 66 16.44 19.60 -4.60
C ARG A 66 17.20 18.70 -5.58
N THR A 67 17.89 17.69 -5.07
CA THR A 67 18.65 16.75 -5.90
C THR A 67 17.72 15.91 -6.77
N PHE A 68 16.64 15.38 -6.22
CA PHE A 68 15.66 14.59 -6.99
C PHE A 68 15.01 15.44 -8.08
N LYS A 69 14.60 16.66 -7.80
CA LYS A 69 14.04 17.59 -8.79
C LYS A 69 15.06 17.96 -9.87
N SER A 70 16.35 18.08 -9.54
CA SER A 70 17.40 18.33 -10.54
C SER A 70 17.66 17.12 -11.45
N LEU A 71 17.51 15.92 -10.94
CA LEU A 71 17.66 14.68 -11.70
C LEU A 71 16.43 14.37 -12.57
N ASN A 72 15.25 14.54 -12.00
CA ASN A 72 13.99 14.35 -12.71
C ASN A 72 12.89 15.25 -12.11
N ALA A 73 12.66 16.40 -12.72
CA ALA A 73 11.67 17.37 -12.25
C ALA A 73 10.22 16.86 -12.37
N ALA A 74 9.96 15.87 -13.23
CA ALA A 74 8.62 15.31 -13.44
C ALA A 74 8.16 14.35 -12.32
N VAL A 75 9.09 13.82 -11.52
CA VAL A 75 8.73 12.94 -10.41
C VAL A 75 8.09 13.75 -9.29
N PRO A 76 6.83 13.46 -8.91
CA PRO A 76 6.17 14.14 -7.82
C PRO A 76 6.79 13.78 -6.47
N ILE A 77 6.88 14.78 -5.61
CA ILE A 77 7.41 14.67 -4.25
C ILE A 77 6.34 15.08 -3.24
N VAL A 78 6.01 14.20 -2.32
CA VAL A 78 5.10 14.44 -1.19
C VAL A 78 5.91 14.52 0.10
N ALA A 79 5.69 15.54 0.90
CA ALA A 79 6.29 15.67 2.23
C ALA A 79 5.25 15.44 3.33
N LEU A 80 5.55 14.54 4.25
CA LEU A 80 4.77 14.35 5.46
C LEU A 80 5.40 15.18 6.57
N ASN A 81 4.63 16.08 7.15
CA ASN A 81 5.10 16.98 8.20
C ASN A 81 4.46 16.62 9.55
N SER A 82 5.25 16.59 10.61
CA SER A 82 4.70 16.63 11.97
C SER A 82 4.16 18.01 12.30
N THR A 83 3.22 18.09 13.20
CA THR A 83 2.64 19.36 13.67
C THR A 83 3.76 20.30 14.14
N GLY A 84 3.90 21.46 13.50
CA GLY A 84 4.97 22.42 13.79
C GLY A 84 6.34 22.08 13.17
N GLY A 85 6.44 21.05 12.34
CA GLY A 85 7.68 20.70 11.61
C GLY A 85 8.03 21.70 10.50
N SER A 86 9.31 21.71 10.10
CA SER A 86 9.79 22.50 8.97
C SER A 86 9.09 22.12 7.68
N GLN A 87 8.42 23.06 7.07
CA GLN A 87 7.84 22.89 5.74
C GLN A 87 8.92 23.06 4.67
N LEU A 88 8.83 22.24 3.64
CA LEU A 88 9.67 22.38 2.47
C LEU A 88 9.12 23.48 1.53
N PRO A 89 9.98 24.16 0.78
CA PRO A 89 9.51 25.12 -0.24
C PRO A 89 8.60 24.43 -1.27
N SER A 90 7.51 25.08 -1.63
CA SER A 90 6.56 24.59 -2.64
C SER A 90 7.17 24.37 -4.04
N ALA A 91 8.33 24.97 -4.30
CA ALA A 91 9.08 24.73 -5.52
C ALA A 91 9.75 23.33 -5.57
N LEU A 92 9.92 22.68 -4.44
CA LEU A 92 10.59 21.38 -4.32
C LEU A 92 9.65 20.22 -4.03
N VAL A 93 8.44 20.50 -3.54
CA VAL A 93 7.43 19.49 -3.21
C VAL A 93 6.12 19.83 -3.88
N ASP A 94 5.47 18.81 -4.39
CA ASP A 94 4.19 18.95 -5.08
C ASP A 94 3.03 18.97 -4.09
N GLU A 95 3.16 18.29 -2.96
CA GLU A 95 2.16 18.26 -1.90
C GLU A 95 2.77 18.07 -0.51
N GLN A 96 2.16 18.72 0.49
CA GLN A 96 2.54 18.56 1.90
C GLN A 96 1.33 18.11 2.71
N LEU A 97 1.50 17.03 3.46
CA LEU A 97 0.46 16.41 4.28
C LEU A 97 0.92 16.31 5.73
N GLU A 98 -0.03 16.23 6.65
CA GLU A 98 0.28 15.96 8.05
C GLU A 98 0.61 14.47 8.26
N SER A 99 1.73 14.21 8.95
CA SER A 99 2.21 12.85 9.21
C SER A 99 1.26 12.02 10.08
N LEU A 100 0.57 12.66 11.02
CA LEU A 100 -0.43 12.03 11.88
C LEU A 100 -1.85 12.08 11.32
N GLY A 101 -2.01 12.63 10.11
CA GLY A 101 -3.29 12.67 9.40
C GLY A 101 -3.73 11.30 8.89
N ASP A 102 -4.89 11.31 8.25
CA ASP A 102 -5.44 10.10 7.63
C ASP A 102 -4.49 9.56 6.55
N PRO A 103 -4.03 8.30 6.66
CA PRO A 103 -3.14 7.70 5.67
C PRO A 103 -3.77 7.61 4.28
N HIS A 104 -5.10 7.67 4.16
CA HIS A 104 -5.78 7.71 2.87
C HIS A 104 -5.54 9.02 2.11
N LEU A 105 -5.23 10.12 2.79
CA LEU A 105 -4.87 11.39 2.13
C LEU A 105 -3.61 11.24 1.27
N LEU A 106 -2.63 10.48 1.73
CA LEU A 106 -1.43 10.18 0.94
C LEU A 106 -1.78 9.34 -0.30
N LEU A 107 -2.66 8.36 -0.16
CA LEU A 107 -3.13 7.56 -1.29
C LEU A 107 -3.85 8.44 -2.33
N GLU A 108 -4.73 9.33 -1.90
CA GLU A 108 -5.44 10.25 -2.79
C GLU A 108 -4.49 11.25 -3.47
N ALA A 109 -3.49 11.74 -2.74
CA ALA A 109 -2.44 12.60 -3.31
C ALA A 109 -1.68 11.89 -4.44
N LEU A 110 -1.23 10.66 -4.20
CA LEU A 110 -0.52 9.86 -5.20
C LEU A 110 -1.41 9.52 -6.41
N LYS A 111 -2.69 9.21 -6.21
CA LYS A 111 -3.64 8.97 -7.30
C LYS A 111 -3.84 10.19 -8.19
N ARG A 112 -3.82 11.41 -7.63
CA ARG A 112 -3.93 12.65 -8.41
C ARG A 112 -2.68 12.95 -9.22
N MET A 113 -1.50 12.63 -8.67
CA MET A 113 -0.22 12.96 -9.27
C MET A 113 0.30 11.92 -10.26
N LEU A 114 -0.07 10.65 -10.06
CA LEU A 114 0.33 9.55 -10.94
C LEU A 114 -0.83 9.21 -11.89
N PRO A 115 -0.58 9.15 -13.21
CA PRO A 115 -1.62 8.84 -14.19
C PRO A 115 -2.22 7.46 -13.92
N GLN A 116 -3.55 7.39 -13.87
CA GLN A 116 -4.31 6.16 -13.57
C GLN A 116 -4.49 5.25 -14.80
N ASP A 117 -3.78 5.49 -15.88
CA ASP A 117 -4.03 4.88 -17.21
C ASP A 117 -3.83 3.35 -17.29
N GLY A 118 -3.61 2.67 -16.17
CA GLY A 118 -3.42 1.21 -16.12
C GLY A 118 -4.47 0.41 -15.33
N HIS A 119 -5.32 1.04 -14.51
CA HIS A 119 -6.25 0.31 -13.65
C HIS A 119 -7.74 0.58 -13.90
N ALA A 120 -8.09 1.54 -14.72
CA ALA A 120 -9.49 1.86 -15.01
C ALA A 120 -10.22 0.84 -15.90
N LEU A 121 -9.50 -0.09 -16.54
CA LEU A 121 -10.11 -1.09 -17.44
C LEU A 121 -10.41 -2.44 -16.78
N ALA A 122 -9.95 -2.69 -15.55
CA ALA A 122 -10.17 -3.98 -14.88
C ALA A 122 -11.40 -4.01 -13.95
N GLN A 123 -11.97 -2.85 -13.59
CA GLN A 123 -13.16 -2.80 -12.72
C GLN A 123 -14.48 -2.56 -13.47
N SER A 124 -14.43 -2.22 -14.75
CA SER A 124 -15.66 -2.02 -15.55
C SER A 124 -16.17 -3.29 -16.24
N ALA A 125 -15.45 -4.40 -16.16
CA ALA A 125 -15.87 -5.66 -16.81
C ALA A 125 -16.58 -6.64 -15.89
N ALA A 126 -16.68 -6.36 -14.57
CA ALA A 126 -17.28 -7.27 -13.60
C ALA A 126 -18.76 -6.99 -13.27
N ASP A 127 -19.31 -5.87 -13.74
CA ASP A 127 -20.69 -5.47 -13.37
C ASP A 127 -21.74 -5.64 -14.48
N HIS A 128 -21.41 -6.30 -15.59
CA HIS A 128 -22.35 -6.44 -16.70
C HIS A 128 -22.81 -7.87 -17.01
N ASP A 129 -22.53 -8.85 -16.16
CA ASP A 129 -22.90 -10.25 -16.46
C ASP A 129 -23.88 -10.87 -15.44
N HIS A 130 -24.59 -10.07 -14.63
CA HIS A 130 -25.59 -10.57 -13.69
C HIS A 130 -27.04 -10.18 -14.02
N ALA A 131 -27.33 -9.78 -15.25
CA ALA A 131 -28.68 -9.44 -15.66
C ALA A 131 -29.08 -10.13 -16.97
N ARG A 132 -28.96 -11.44 -17.05
CA ARG A 132 -29.69 -12.22 -18.07
C ARG A 132 -29.59 -13.72 -17.85
N ILE A 133 -30.20 -14.27 -16.82
CA ILE A 133 -30.79 -15.61 -16.86
C ILE A 133 -31.85 -15.67 -15.75
N ALA A 134 -33.01 -15.19 -16.04
CA ALA A 134 -34.24 -15.56 -15.39
C ALA A 134 -35.34 -15.51 -16.44
N GLN A 135 -35.60 -16.62 -17.05
CA GLN A 135 -36.90 -17.05 -17.54
C GLN A 135 -36.75 -18.23 -18.50
N HIS A 136 -37.15 -19.33 -18.04
CA HIS A 136 -37.80 -20.50 -18.63
C HIS A 136 -37.34 -21.70 -17.82
N GLY A 137 -38.11 -22.35 -17.08
CA GLY A 137 -39.43 -22.86 -17.23
C GLY A 137 -39.45 -24.21 -16.57
N ASN A 138 -40.31 -24.32 -15.61
CA ASN A 138 -41.16 -25.48 -15.30
C ASN A 138 -40.57 -26.89 -15.08
N ASN A 139 -40.50 -27.28 -13.79
CA ASN A 139 -41.25 -28.40 -13.19
C ASN A 139 -41.06 -29.84 -13.70
N PRO A 140 -41.47 -30.84 -12.92
CA PRO A 140 -41.14 -31.24 -11.55
C PRO A 140 -40.72 -32.70 -11.41
N ALA A 141 -40.51 -33.11 -10.15
CA ALA A 141 -40.80 -34.39 -9.55
C ALA A 141 -39.75 -35.48 -9.42
N LYS A 142 -39.76 -35.95 -8.19
CA LYS A 142 -39.45 -37.26 -7.59
C LYS A 142 -38.06 -37.34 -6.98
N ALA A 143 -38.01 -37.25 -5.66
CA ALA A 143 -38.35 -38.19 -4.61
C ALA A 143 -37.42 -39.40 -4.52
N CYS A 144 -37.06 -39.66 -3.28
CA CYS A 144 -36.53 -40.88 -2.66
C CYS A 144 -35.02 -40.83 -2.38
N SER A 145 -34.71 -40.72 -1.18
CA SER A 145 -34.73 -41.54 0.01
C SER A 145 -33.36 -42.13 0.33
N SER A 146 -33.01 -41.84 1.55
CA SER A 146 -32.49 -42.78 2.54
C SER A 146 -31.01 -43.14 2.58
N SER A 147 -30.57 -42.93 3.75
CA SER A 147 -29.80 -43.85 4.63
C SER A 147 -28.35 -43.43 4.85
N ASP A 148 -28.12 -42.88 6.04
CA ASP A 148 -27.54 -43.59 7.20
C ASP A 148 -26.10 -44.05 7.04
N HIS A 149 -25.35 -43.63 7.94
CA HIS A 149 -24.45 -44.29 8.89
C HIS A 149 -23.27 -43.37 9.17
N ALA A 150 -23.27 -42.76 10.36
CA ALA A 150 -22.68 -43.29 11.56
C ALA A 150 -21.15 -43.45 11.51
N GLY A 151 -20.50 -42.58 12.27
CA GLY A 151 -19.85 -43.08 13.43
C GLY A 151 -18.32 -42.91 13.48
N ILE A 152 -17.93 -42.57 14.67
CA ILE A 152 -16.65 -42.85 15.34
C ILE A 152 -15.63 -41.69 15.24
N SER A 153 -15.55 -40.79 16.23
CA SER A 153 -14.92 -40.92 17.56
C SER A 153 -13.54 -41.57 17.56
N ALA A 154 -12.55 -40.78 17.94
CA ALA A 154 -11.47 -41.11 18.85
C ALA A 154 -10.47 -39.94 18.82
N GLN A 155 -10.41 -39.07 19.80
CA GLN A 155 -9.74 -39.21 21.08
C GLN A 155 -8.22 -39.20 21.04
N ILE A 156 -7.72 -38.15 21.71
CA ILE A 156 -6.66 -38.15 22.72
C ILE A 156 -5.21 -38.22 22.21
N SER A 157 -4.45 -37.18 22.48
CA SER A 157 -3.47 -37.24 23.57
C SER A 157 -2.79 -35.90 23.79
N ARG A 158 -2.99 -35.45 24.99
CA ARG A 158 -2.14 -34.47 25.69
C ARG A 158 -0.74 -35.06 25.87
N LYS A 159 0.28 -34.25 25.71
CA LYS A 159 1.48 -34.44 26.53
C LYS A 159 2.12 -33.08 26.85
N THR A 160 1.90 -32.71 28.07
CA THR A 160 2.65 -31.79 28.89
C THR A 160 4.05 -32.33 29.20
N SER A 161 5.05 -31.48 29.22
CA SER A 161 6.20 -31.49 30.12
C SER A 161 7.10 -30.30 29.74
N SER A 162 7.19 -29.20 30.48
CA SER A 162 7.79 -29.03 31.79
C SER A 162 9.30 -29.30 31.84
N LYS A 163 9.97 -28.26 32.27
CA LYS A 163 11.24 -28.10 32.99
C LYS A 163 12.32 -27.37 32.17
N SER A 164 12.70 -26.21 32.59
CA SER A 164 13.48 -25.72 33.72
C SER A 164 14.99 -25.65 33.43
N ALA A 165 15.48 -24.44 33.66
CA ALA A 165 16.74 -24.04 34.29
C ALA A 165 18.05 -24.26 33.49
N PHE A 166 18.69 -23.18 33.15
CA PHE A 166 19.87 -22.58 33.80
C PHE A 166 20.06 -21.17 33.21
#